data_3dded76015d1d285494a46736b1705d5
#
_entry.id   3dded76015d1d285494a46736b1705d5
#
_cell.length_a   1.000
_cell.length_b   1.000
_cell.length_c   1.000
_cell.angle_alpha   90.00
_cell.angle_beta   90.00
_cell.angle_gamma   90.00
#
_symmetry.space_group_name_H-M   'P 1'
#
loop_
_entity.id
_entity.type
_entity.pdbx_description
1 polymer ?
#
loop_
_entity_poly.entity_id
_entity_poly.type
_entity_poly.pdbx_seq_one_letter_code
_entity_poly.pdbx_strand_id
1 'polypeptide(L)'
;MRKLHISFSSICLLVVSAITIISCKQPSKEEVPVEILDNHTLNRAANATINDSLVRQVYVPIYSDIYNQTRDSRTLLTATLSIRNTSLKDSLFVSKIDYYNTEGDLVRSYIDSPIYLTPMESIDYVIEQQDTSGGSGANFLIDWYAKKRLNPLFQAVMVGGLGAQAFSFTTDGIEVIEE
;
A
#
# COMPACT_ATOMS: atom_id res chain seq x y z
N MET A 1 4.14 75.13 10.63
CA MET A 1 4.41 73.74 11.07
C MET A 1 3.10 73.05 11.39
N ARG A 2 2.59 72.16 10.51
CA ARG A 2 1.35 71.39 10.70
C ARG A 2 1.64 70.20 11.61
N LYS A 3 1.10 70.20 12.79
CA LYS A 3 1.18 69.02 13.68
C LYS A 3 0.18 67.97 13.15
N LEU A 4 0.74 66.84 12.77
CA LEU A 4 -0.07 65.67 12.32
C LEU A 4 -0.63 65.02 13.59
N HIS A 5 -1.93 65.19 13.87
CA HIS A 5 -2.64 64.49 14.92
C HIS A 5 -3.02 63.11 14.41
N ILE A 6 -2.19 62.11 14.66
CA ILE A 6 -2.56 60.70 14.41
C ILE A 6 -3.54 60.29 15.52
N SER A 7 -4.79 60.05 15.19
CA SER A 7 -5.82 59.60 16.10
C SER A 7 -5.42 58.24 16.72
N PHE A 8 -5.62 58.10 18.02
CA PHE A 8 -5.39 56.84 18.75
C PHE A 8 -6.13 55.64 18.10
N SER A 9 -7.27 55.89 17.49
CA SER A 9 -8.07 54.92 16.70
C SER A 9 -7.32 54.40 15.46
N SER A 10 -6.54 55.28 14.77
CA SER A 10 -5.74 54.87 13.60
C SER A 10 -4.56 53.99 13.96
N ILE A 11 -3.97 54.21 15.14
CA ILE A 11 -2.86 53.36 15.66
C ILE A 11 -3.39 51.98 16.04
N CYS A 12 -4.55 51.88 16.70
CA CYS A 12 -5.19 50.61 17.00
C CYS A 12 -5.53 49.79 15.76
N LEU A 13 -6.03 50.47 14.68
CA LEU A 13 -6.36 49.79 13.43
C LEU A 13 -5.13 49.20 12.73
N LEU A 14 -4.00 49.92 12.78
CA LEU A 14 -2.73 49.44 12.22
C LEU A 14 -2.13 48.27 13.01
N VAL A 15 -2.26 48.27 14.33
CA VAL A 15 -1.79 47.15 15.17
C VAL A 15 -2.62 45.89 14.96
N VAL A 16 -3.94 46.01 14.83
CA VAL A 16 -4.83 44.86 14.53
C VAL A 16 -4.54 44.30 13.14
N SER A 17 -4.26 45.16 12.15
CA SER A 17 -3.89 44.70 10.80
C SER A 17 -2.53 44.00 10.76
N ALA A 18 -1.58 44.37 11.63
CA ALA A 18 -0.26 43.73 11.69
C ALA A 18 -0.32 42.32 12.34
N ILE A 19 -1.29 42.09 13.24
CA ILE A 19 -1.45 40.79 13.93
C ILE A 19 -2.07 39.72 13.02
N THR A 20 -2.83 40.10 12.01
CA THR A 20 -3.44 39.15 11.07
C THR A 20 -2.48 38.56 10.04
N ILE A 21 -1.25 39.08 9.92
CA ILE A 21 -0.23 38.54 9.00
C ILE A 21 0.71 37.53 9.70
N ILE A 22 0.52 37.24 10.98
CA ILE A 22 1.14 36.06 11.62
C ILE A 22 0.25 34.86 11.26
N SER A 23 0.04 34.67 9.97
CA SER A 23 -0.53 33.44 9.40
C SER A 23 0.39 32.30 9.78
N CYS A 24 -0.17 31.29 10.37
CA CYS A 24 0.43 30.00 10.66
C CYS A 24 1.46 29.63 9.60
N LYS A 25 2.74 29.65 9.98
CA LYS A 25 3.74 28.85 9.31
C LYS A 25 3.26 27.42 9.51
N GLN A 26 2.60 26.87 8.52
CA GLN A 26 2.32 25.45 8.45
C GLN A 26 3.65 24.76 8.71
N PRO A 27 3.78 23.90 9.72
CA PRO A 27 5.00 23.13 9.90
C PRO A 27 5.23 22.47 8.56
N SER A 28 6.35 22.74 7.90
CA SER A 28 6.81 21.94 6.78
C SER A 28 6.65 20.51 7.26
N LYS A 29 5.80 19.72 6.58
CA LYS A 29 5.85 18.28 6.71
C LYS A 29 7.32 17.94 6.49
N GLU A 30 8.03 17.68 7.55
CA GLU A 30 9.27 16.94 7.50
C GLU A 30 8.82 15.60 6.92
N GLU A 31 8.94 15.47 5.61
CA GLU A 31 8.85 14.16 4.97
C GLU A 31 9.98 13.39 5.61
N VAL A 32 9.62 12.63 6.66
CA VAL A 32 10.49 11.57 7.15
C VAL A 32 10.80 10.79 5.89
N PRO A 33 12.09 10.73 5.45
CA PRO A 33 12.44 9.87 4.36
C PRO A 33 11.99 8.48 4.81
N VAL A 34 10.86 8.02 4.28
CA VAL A 34 10.53 6.62 4.36
C VAL A 34 11.64 6.00 3.54
N GLU A 35 12.66 5.50 4.23
CA GLU A 35 13.62 4.60 3.66
C GLU A 35 12.76 3.52 3.05
N ILE A 36 12.57 3.59 1.74
CA ILE A 36 11.90 2.55 0.98
C ILE A 36 12.76 1.34 1.27
N LEU A 37 12.30 0.50 2.20
CA LEU A 37 12.91 -0.81 2.43
C LEU A 37 12.91 -1.46 1.06
N ASP A 38 14.07 -1.35 0.41
CA ASP A 38 14.29 -1.92 -0.90
C ASP A 38 14.01 -3.41 -0.73
N ASN A 39 12.91 -3.90 -1.32
CA ASN A 39 12.49 -5.29 -1.27
C ASN A 39 13.60 -6.25 -1.75
N HIS A 40 14.67 -5.70 -2.34
CA HIS A 40 15.87 -6.43 -2.72
C HIS A 40 16.63 -7.10 -1.58
N THR A 41 16.51 -6.64 -0.34
CA THR A 41 17.17 -7.30 0.81
C THR A 41 16.44 -8.54 1.30
N LEU A 42 15.18 -8.75 0.87
CA LEU A 42 14.35 -9.89 1.28
C LEU A 42 14.37 -11.06 0.27
N ASN A 43 15.01 -10.91 -0.89
CA ASN A 43 15.18 -12.00 -1.86
C ASN A 43 16.19 -13.04 -1.36
N ARG A 44 15.84 -13.71 -0.28
CA ARG A 44 16.57 -14.89 0.19
C ARG A 44 16.13 -16.08 -0.64
N ALA A 45 16.95 -16.47 -1.62
CA ALA A 45 16.71 -17.69 -2.38
C ALA A 45 16.53 -18.87 -1.42
N ALA A 46 15.37 -19.50 -1.44
CA ALA A 46 15.12 -20.71 -0.68
C ALA A 46 15.72 -21.90 -1.47
N ASN A 47 16.82 -22.46 -1.00
CA ASN A 47 17.37 -23.72 -1.51
C ASN A 47 16.52 -24.94 -1.05
N ALA A 48 15.24 -24.75 -0.80
CA ALA A 48 14.36 -25.85 -0.40
C ALA A 48 13.87 -26.58 -1.65
N THR A 49 14.03 -27.89 -1.69
CA THR A 49 13.40 -28.74 -2.69
C THR A 49 11.88 -28.57 -2.54
N ILE A 50 11.25 -27.96 -3.52
CA ILE A 50 9.80 -27.79 -3.55
C ILE A 50 9.19 -29.18 -3.73
N ASN A 51 8.36 -29.60 -2.80
CA ASN A 51 7.48 -30.73 -2.98
C ASN A 51 6.13 -30.17 -3.45
N ASP A 52 5.84 -30.25 -4.73
CA ASP A 52 4.63 -29.68 -5.35
C ASP A 52 3.33 -30.10 -4.67
N SER A 53 3.31 -31.26 -4.02
CA SER A 53 2.15 -31.74 -3.27
C SER A 53 1.85 -30.92 -1.99
N LEU A 54 2.74 -30.03 -1.57
CA LEU A 54 2.56 -29.16 -0.40
C LEU A 54 2.32 -27.69 -0.77
N VAL A 55 2.37 -27.36 -2.05
CA VAL A 55 2.11 -25.98 -2.51
C VAL A 55 0.62 -25.69 -2.39
N ARG A 56 0.32 -24.55 -1.80
CA ARG A 56 -1.03 -24.00 -1.71
C ARG A 56 -1.05 -22.69 -2.47
N GLN A 57 -2.21 -22.38 -3.02
CA GLN A 57 -2.41 -21.16 -3.78
C GLN A 57 -3.43 -20.25 -3.09
N VAL A 58 -3.14 -18.96 -3.07
CA VAL A 58 -4.01 -17.94 -2.49
C VAL A 58 -4.29 -16.86 -3.53
N TYR A 59 -5.56 -16.55 -3.72
CA TYR A 59 -6.05 -15.42 -4.50
C TYR A 59 -6.31 -14.24 -3.58
N VAL A 60 -5.70 -13.08 -3.85
CA VAL A 60 -5.91 -11.84 -3.09
C VAL A 60 -6.52 -10.80 -4.02
N PRO A 61 -7.81 -10.43 -3.82
CA PRO A 61 -8.42 -9.35 -4.60
C PRO A 61 -7.69 -8.03 -4.34
N ILE A 62 -7.47 -7.25 -5.40
CA ILE A 62 -6.87 -5.93 -5.32
C ILE A 62 -7.56 -4.98 -6.29
N TYR A 63 -7.48 -3.69 -6.03
CA TYR A 63 -8.06 -2.65 -6.87
C TYR A 63 -7.00 -1.59 -7.16
N SER A 64 -6.64 -1.39 -8.44
CA SER A 64 -5.83 -0.23 -8.86
C SER A 64 -6.69 1.02 -8.99
N ASP A 65 -7.99 0.84 -9.24
CA ASP A 65 -8.99 1.90 -9.28
C ASP A 65 -10.36 1.38 -8.86
N ILE A 66 -11.22 2.30 -8.47
CA ILE A 66 -12.64 2.03 -8.19
C ILE A 66 -13.53 3.03 -8.94
N TYR A 67 -14.76 2.61 -9.24
CA TYR A 67 -15.77 3.51 -9.79
C TYR A 67 -16.19 4.54 -8.73
N ASN A 68 -16.31 5.80 -9.17
CA ASN A 68 -16.77 6.90 -8.34
C ASN A 68 -17.98 7.57 -9.01
N GLN A 69 -19.14 7.50 -8.37
CA GLN A 69 -20.42 8.09 -8.77
C GLN A 69 -20.96 7.59 -10.12
N THR A 70 -20.16 7.46 -11.16
CA THR A 70 -20.57 7.02 -12.50
C THR A 70 -19.62 5.96 -13.06
N ARG A 71 -20.06 5.26 -14.12
CA ARG A 71 -19.22 4.28 -14.83
C ARG A 71 -17.95 4.90 -15.44
N ASP A 72 -18.00 6.16 -15.80
CA ASP A 72 -16.92 6.86 -16.50
C ASP A 72 -15.99 7.63 -15.55
N SER A 73 -16.31 7.64 -14.25
CA SER A 73 -15.51 8.31 -13.23
C SER A 73 -14.85 7.28 -12.32
N ARG A 74 -13.52 7.30 -12.27
CA ARG A 74 -12.71 6.38 -11.47
C ARG A 74 -11.79 7.12 -10.51
N THR A 75 -11.56 6.52 -9.36
CA THR A 75 -10.57 6.97 -8.38
C THR A 75 -9.41 5.98 -8.37
N LEU A 76 -8.21 6.47 -8.64
CA LEU A 76 -6.98 5.67 -8.59
C LEU A 76 -6.58 5.38 -7.15
N LEU A 77 -6.05 4.20 -6.89
CA LEU A 77 -5.66 3.72 -5.58
C LEU A 77 -4.19 3.33 -5.56
N THR A 78 -3.54 3.56 -4.42
CA THR A 78 -2.32 2.84 -4.06
C THR A 78 -2.75 1.56 -3.38
N ALA A 79 -2.25 0.43 -3.83
CA ALA A 79 -2.57 -0.86 -3.24
C ALA A 79 -1.30 -1.54 -2.72
N THR A 80 -1.38 -2.10 -1.53
CA THR A 80 -0.26 -2.80 -0.88
C THR A 80 -0.69 -4.22 -0.54
N LEU A 81 -0.06 -5.21 -1.19
CA LEU A 81 -0.15 -6.60 -0.76
C LEU A 81 0.78 -6.80 0.43
N SER A 82 0.28 -7.40 1.50
CA SER A 82 1.07 -7.81 2.65
C SER A 82 0.99 -9.32 2.85
N ILE A 83 2.16 -9.97 2.92
CA ILE A 83 2.30 -11.40 3.21
C ILE A 83 2.99 -11.54 4.54
N ARG A 84 2.35 -12.23 5.50
CA ARG A 84 2.84 -12.31 6.89
C ARG A 84 2.95 -13.74 7.35
N ASN A 85 4.14 -14.10 7.83
CA ASN A 85 4.33 -15.35 8.54
C ASN A 85 3.85 -15.19 9.99
N THR A 86 2.73 -15.79 10.32
CA THR A 86 2.14 -15.73 11.68
C THR A 86 2.71 -16.77 12.63
N SER A 87 3.63 -17.64 12.18
CA SER A 87 4.28 -18.64 13.02
C SER A 87 5.31 -18.00 13.95
N LEU A 88 5.38 -18.47 15.18
CA LEU A 88 6.41 -18.09 16.15
C LEU A 88 7.72 -18.89 15.99
N LYS A 89 7.73 -19.96 15.16
CA LYS A 89 8.83 -20.94 15.14
C LYS A 89 9.24 -21.38 13.74
N ASP A 90 8.30 -21.47 12.81
CA ASP A 90 8.53 -22.10 11.51
C ASP A 90 8.53 -21.06 10.40
N SER A 91 9.32 -21.27 9.35
CA SER A 91 9.40 -20.39 8.19
C SER A 91 8.26 -20.65 7.21
N LEU A 92 7.78 -19.59 6.58
CA LEU A 92 6.87 -19.59 5.44
C LEU A 92 7.70 -19.46 4.16
N PHE A 93 7.42 -20.30 3.15
CA PHE A 93 8.04 -20.22 1.83
C PHE A 93 7.03 -19.71 0.81
N VAL A 94 7.44 -18.81 -0.04
CA VAL A 94 6.63 -18.27 -1.14
C VAL A 94 7.38 -18.53 -2.44
N SER A 95 6.74 -19.27 -3.36
CA SER A 95 7.37 -19.68 -4.62
C SER A 95 6.91 -18.87 -5.82
N LYS A 96 5.80 -18.12 -5.68
CA LYS A 96 5.23 -17.32 -6.75
C LYS A 96 4.45 -16.14 -6.19
N ILE A 97 4.55 -14.99 -6.83
CA ILE A 97 3.74 -13.80 -6.56
C ILE A 97 3.47 -13.14 -7.90
N ASP A 98 2.31 -13.41 -8.46
CA ASP A 98 1.88 -12.91 -9.76
C ASP A 98 0.72 -11.93 -9.62
N TYR A 99 0.80 -10.83 -10.36
CA TYR A 99 -0.21 -9.79 -10.43
C TYR A 99 -0.94 -9.86 -11.77
N TYR A 100 -2.26 -9.95 -11.72
CA TYR A 100 -3.15 -10.06 -12.87
C TYR A 100 -4.07 -8.86 -12.96
N ASN A 101 -4.45 -8.50 -14.20
CA ASN A 101 -5.41 -7.45 -14.47
C ASN A 101 -6.87 -7.97 -14.39
N THR A 102 -7.81 -7.04 -14.63
CA THR A 102 -9.25 -7.32 -14.63
C THR A 102 -9.65 -8.38 -15.68
N GLU A 103 -8.92 -8.47 -16.78
CA GLU A 103 -9.16 -9.42 -17.89
C GLU A 103 -8.58 -10.82 -17.61
N GLY A 104 -7.77 -10.96 -16.55
CA GLY A 104 -7.09 -12.19 -16.18
C GLY A 104 -5.73 -12.35 -16.84
N ASP A 105 -5.19 -11.32 -17.48
CA ASP A 105 -3.86 -11.35 -18.06
C ASP A 105 -2.80 -11.10 -16.99
N LEU A 106 -1.69 -11.82 -17.06
CA LEU A 106 -0.52 -11.62 -16.21
C LEU A 106 0.13 -10.27 -16.54
N VAL A 107 0.13 -9.35 -15.56
CA VAL A 107 0.78 -8.04 -15.68
C VAL A 107 2.24 -8.11 -15.24
N ARG A 108 2.50 -8.77 -14.10
CA ARG A 108 3.84 -8.79 -13.48
C ARG A 108 4.02 -9.98 -12.55
N SER A 109 5.22 -10.59 -12.61
CA SER A 109 5.73 -11.50 -11.59
C SER A 109 6.71 -10.74 -10.69
N TYR A 110 6.60 -10.90 -9.38
CA TYR A 110 7.40 -10.15 -8.41
C TYR A 110 8.63 -10.88 -7.92
N ILE A 111 8.67 -12.20 -8.08
CA ILE A 111 9.81 -13.01 -7.68
C ILE A 111 10.18 -14.02 -8.79
N ASP A 112 11.47 -14.16 -9.06
CA ASP A 112 12.00 -15.10 -10.05
C ASP A 112 12.41 -16.44 -9.43
N SER A 113 12.50 -16.49 -8.11
CA SER A 113 12.87 -17.68 -7.35
C SER A 113 12.17 -17.69 -6.00
N PRO A 114 11.95 -18.86 -5.40
CA PRO A 114 11.32 -18.97 -4.09
C PRO A 114 12.06 -18.16 -3.02
N ILE A 115 11.29 -17.46 -2.20
CA ILE A 115 11.77 -16.72 -1.02
C ILE A 115 11.24 -17.37 0.24
N TYR A 116 11.79 -17.01 1.40
CA TYR A 116 11.23 -17.44 2.68
C TYR A 116 11.13 -16.29 3.66
N LEU A 117 10.10 -16.33 4.50
CA LEU A 117 9.91 -15.45 5.62
C LEU A 117 10.21 -16.21 6.91
N THR A 118 11.04 -15.62 7.75
CA THR A 118 11.31 -16.15 9.09
C THR A 118 10.08 -16.01 10.00
N PRO A 119 10.05 -16.62 11.19
CA PRO A 119 8.95 -16.44 12.14
C PRO A 119 8.62 -14.96 12.38
N MET A 120 7.33 -14.61 12.29
CA MET A 120 6.78 -13.26 12.47
C MET A 120 7.23 -12.21 11.42
N GLU A 121 7.98 -12.62 10.40
CA GLU A 121 8.41 -11.72 9.31
C GLU A 121 7.24 -11.42 8.35
N SER A 122 7.26 -10.21 7.79
CA SER A 122 6.31 -9.75 6.78
C SER A 122 7.05 -9.20 5.58
N ILE A 123 6.43 -9.30 4.40
CA ILE A 123 6.89 -8.68 3.16
C ILE A 123 5.71 -7.99 2.48
N ASP A 124 5.97 -6.85 1.86
CA ASP A 124 4.96 -6.05 1.20
C ASP A 124 5.33 -5.77 -0.26
N TYR A 125 4.31 -5.71 -1.14
CA TYR A 125 4.43 -5.33 -2.54
C TYR A 125 3.44 -4.22 -2.83
N VAL A 126 3.92 -3.11 -3.40
CA VAL A 126 3.13 -1.91 -3.64
C VAL A 126 2.82 -1.78 -5.13
N ILE A 127 1.55 -1.56 -5.45
CA ILE A 127 1.07 -1.05 -6.72
C ILE A 127 0.87 0.45 -6.54
N GLU A 128 1.67 1.23 -7.23
CA GLU A 128 1.60 2.69 -7.13
C GLU A 128 0.30 3.22 -7.73
N GLN A 129 -0.16 4.37 -7.23
CA GLN A 129 -1.44 4.98 -7.65
C GLN A 129 -1.54 5.25 -9.17
N GLN A 130 -0.41 5.56 -9.81
CA GLN A 130 -0.36 5.79 -11.25
C GLN A 130 -0.28 4.50 -12.09
N ASP A 131 -0.09 3.35 -11.47
CA ASP A 131 -0.11 2.04 -12.14
C ASP A 131 -1.56 1.59 -12.33
N THR A 132 -2.11 1.88 -13.50
CA THR A 132 -3.50 1.52 -13.86
C THR A 132 -3.60 0.18 -14.58
N SER A 133 -2.52 -0.59 -14.67
CA SER A 133 -2.46 -1.83 -15.45
C SER A 133 -3.38 -2.94 -14.93
N GLY A 134 -3.74 -2.91 -13.64
CA GLY A 134 -4.60 -3.93 -13.03
C GLY A 134 -6.10 -3.66 -13.20
N GLY A 135 -6.53 -2.42 -13.10
CA GLY A 135 -7.93 -2.05 -13.13
C GLY A 135 -8.69 -2.36 -11.83
N SER A 136 -10.03 -2.41 -11.93
CA SER A 136 -10.93 -2.58 -10.78
C SER A 136 -11.18 -4.05 -10.38
N GLY A 137 -10.65 -5.01 -11.12
CA GLY A 137 -10.77 -6.44 -10.86
C GLY A 137 -9.42 -7.15 -10.80
N ALA A 138 -8.37 -6.39 -10.53
CA ALA A 138 -7.02 -6.94 -10.39
C ALA A 138 -6.90 -7.89 -9.19
N ASN A 139 -5.87 -8.73 -9.23
CA ASN A 139 -5.62 -9.67 -8.14
C ASN A 139 -4.15 -10.10 -8.10
N PHE A 140 -3.75 -10.61 -6.94
CA PHE A 140 -2.54 -11.41 -6.81
C PHE A 140 -2.89 -12.90 -6.71
N LEU A 141 -2.08 -13.72 -7.37
CA LEU A 141 -2.06 -15.16 -7.21
C LEU A 141 -0.72 -15.56 -6.61
N ILE A 142 -0.76 -16.18 -5.43
CA ILE A 142 0.42 -16.44 -4.61
C ILE A 142 0.51 -17.93 -4.33
N ASP A 143 1.64 -18.55 -4.70
CA ASP A 143 1.94 -19.93 -4.34
C ASP A 143 2.86 -19.95 -3.12
N TRP A 144 2.47 -20.71 -2.13
CA TRP A 144 3.22 -20.81 -0.87
C TRP A 144 3.23 -22.23 -0.32
N TYR A 145 4.21 -22.53 0.52
CA TYR A 145 4.31 -23.81 1.21
C TYR A 145 5.02 -23.67 2.55
N ALA A 146 4.87 -24.68 3.41
CA ALA A 146 5.57 -24.76 4.66
C ALA A 146 5.79 -26.22 5.04
N LYS A 147 6.84 -26.51 5.83
CA LYS A 147 7.15 -27.87 6.33
C LYS A 147 6.11 -28.39 7.32
N LYS A 148 5.37 -27.49 7.95
CA LYS A 148 4.30 -27.78 8.90
C LYS A 148 3.06 -26.98 8.51
N ARG A 149 1.91 -27.34 9.09
CA ARG A 149 0.70 -26.56 8.91
C ARG A 149 0.87 -25.16 9.52
N LEU A 150 0.90 -24.16 8.67
CA LEU A 150 0.89 -22.75 9.03
C LEU A 150 -0.46 -22.12 8.63
N ASN A 151 -0.71 -20.96 9.19
CA ASN A 151 -1.85 -20.12 8.84
C ASN A 151 -1.36 -18.70 8.53
N PRO A 152 -0.59 -18.50 7.43
CA PRO A 152 -0.08 -17.20 7.07
C PRO A 152 -1.22 -16.24 6.73
N LEU A 153 -0.97 -14.94 6.86
CA LEU A 153 -1.92 -13.90 6.48
C LEU A 153 -1.50 -13.29 5.14
N PHE A 154 -2.44 -13.30 4.20
CA PHE A 154 -2.34 -12.63 2.91
C PHE A 154 -3.45 -11.57 2.85
N GLN A 155 -3.06 -10.31 2.78
CA GLN A 155 -4.02 -9.21 2.85
C GLN A 155 -3.56 -8.09 1.92
N ALA A 156 -4.52 -7.39 1.31
CA ALA A 156 -4.23 -6.16 0.58
C ALA A 156 -4.92 -4.96 1.26
N VAL A 157 -4.23 -3.83 1.24
CA VAL A 157 -4.73 -2.54 1.70
C VAL A 157 -4.73 -1.58 0.52
N MET A 158 -5.90 -1.01 0.22
CA MET A 158 -6.06 0.02 -0.79
C MET A 158 -6.27 1.38 -0.12
N VAL A 159 -5.58 2.39 -0.63
CA VAL A 159 -5.68 3.77 -0.16
C VAL A 159 -5.96 4.68 -1.34
N GLY A 160 -6.95 5.55 -1.22
CA GLY A 160 -7.31 6.53 -2.23
C GLY A 160 -7.82 7.83 -1.64
N GLY A 161 -8.09 8.81 -2.50
CA GLY A 161 -8.63 10.10 -2.09
C GLY A 161 -9.66 10.64 -3.06
N LEU A 162 -10.68 11.31 -2.52
CA LEU A 162 -11.71 12.03 -3.24
C LEU A 162 -11.69 13.49 -2.77
N GLY A 163 -11.09 14.35 -3.56
CA GLY A 163 -10.89 15.76 -3.18
C GLY A 163 -10.03 15.88 -1.93
N ALA A 164 -10.56 16.46 -0.85
CA ALA A 164 -9.86 16.61 0.42
C ALA A 164 -10.02 15.41 1.37
N GLN A 165 -10.74 14.37 0.99
CA GLN A 165 -11.01 13.20 1.83
C GLN A 165 -10.18 12.01 1.36
N ALA A 166 -9.50 11.35 2.29
CA ALA A 166 -8.83 10.08 2.07
C ALA A 166 -9.69 8.94 2.63
N PHE A 167 -9.59 7.78 2.01
CA PHE A 167 -10.23 6.55 2.48
C PHE A 167 -9.28 5.37 2.27
N SER A 168 -9.54 4.30 2.99
CA SER A 168 -8.83 3.03 2.83
C SER A 168 -9.77 1.86 3.10
N PHE A 169 -9.46 0.73 2.51
CA PHE A 169 -10.13 -0.55 2.78
C PHE A 169 -9.16 -1.70 2.56
N THR A 170 -9.53 -2.87 3.07
CA THR A 170 -8.71 -4.08 2.99
C THR A 170 -9.47 -5.19 2.30
N THR A 171 -8.71 -6.12 1.73
CA THR A 171 -9.20 -7.41 1.24
C THR A 171 -8.34 -8.52 1.79
N ASP A 172 -8.93 -9.66 2.08
CA ASP A 172 -8.23 -10.84 2.55
C ASP A 172 -8.08 -11.86 1.44
N GLY A 173 -6.96 -12.58 1.46
CA GLY A 173 -6.69 -13.68 0.55
C GLY A 173 -7.56 -14.90 0.87
N ILE A 174 -8.01 -15.58 -0.18
CA ILE A 174 -8.75 -16.84 -0.10
C ILE A 174 -7.94 -17.96 -0.72
N GLU A 175 -7.91 -19.12 -0.08
CA GLU A 175 -7.23 -20.31 -0.63
C GLU A 175 -7.98 -20.79 -1.88
N VAL A 176 -7.24 -21.00 -2.97
CA VAL A 176 -7.77 -21.58 -4.20
C VAL A 176 -7.77 -23.10 -4.04
N ILE A 177 -8.93 -23.71 -4.13
CA ILE A 177 -9.09 -25.16 -4.08
C ILE A 177 -9.52 -25.61 -5.49
N GLU A 178 -8.62 -26.28 -6.20
CA GLU A 178 -8.96 -26.96 -7.45
C GLU A 178 -9.50 -28.35 -7.10
N GLU A 179 -10.69 -28.69 -7.59
CA GLU A 179 -11.32 -30.02 -7.45
C GLU A 179 -10.79 -31.01 -8.49
#